data_44e95233b97d04f3ba90ccaca59ddd56
#
_entry.id   44e95233b97d04f3ba90ccaca59ddd56
#
_cell.length_a   1.000
_cell.length_b   1.000
_cell.length_c   1.000
_cell.angle_alpha   90.00
_cell.angle_beta   90.00
_cell.angle_gamma   90.00
#
_symmetry.space_group_name_H-M   'P 1'
#
loop_
_entity.id
_entity.type
_entity.pdbx_description
1 polymer ?
#
loop_
_entity_poly.entity_id
_entity_poly.type
_entity_poly.pdbx_seq_one_letter_code
_entity_poly.pdbx_strand_id
1 'polypeptide(L)'
;IKELLKDCSGNLVRVHEELSKEGAALSYSTLTAFCRGEGIGQEPKIPEGRYHFEPAQEQQHDTSPHKVRLSGVEHVAQTASLVLCFSRRLYFQLYPAFQRFDCKVFLTDALDYMGGSCATTMIDNTHVIIASGAGKNMIPAPEMAAFAERYGFEFAAHAVGNPDRKGRVEAPFRFIERNFIPGR
;
A
#
# COMPACT_ATOMS: atom_id res chain seq x y z
N ILE A 1 14.10 -24.10 -2.51
CA ILE A 1 12.73 -23.56 -2.46
C ILE A 1 12.37 -23.07 -1.06
N LYS A 2 12.56 -23.87 0.02
CA LYS A 2 12.23 -23.43 1.41
C LYS A 2 13.00 -22.19 1.84
N GLU A 3 14.30 -22.08 1.53
CA GLU A 3 15.12 -20.91 1.81
C GLU A 3 14.66 -19.70 1.00
N LEU A 4 14.52 -19.85 -0.33
CA LEU A 4 13.98 -18.80 -1.19
C LEU A 4 12.59 -18.32 -0.76
N LEU A 5 11.74 -19.24 -0.28
CA LEU A 5 10.42 -18.86 0.22
C LEU A 5 10.52 -18.00 1.48
N LYS A 6 11.49 -18.27 2.34
CA LYS A 6 11.76 -17.46 3.53
C LYS A 6 12.30 -16.08 3.13
N ASP A 7 13.25 -16.03 2.20
CA ASP A 7 13.85 -14.78 1.72
C ASP A 7 12.82 -13.91 0.97
N CYS A 8 11.90 -14.55 0.25
CA CYS A 8 10.78 -13.91 -0.42
C CYS A 8 9.54 -13.70 0.48
N SER A 9 9.68 -13.84 1.81
CA SER A 9 8.60 -13.63 2.79
C SER A 9 7.31 -14.42 2.48
N GLY A 10 7.45 -15.64 1.94
CA GLY A 10 6.34 -16.52 1.60
C GLY A 10 5.68 -16.26 0.25
N ASN A 11 6.25 -15.37 -0.57
CA ASN A 11 5.71 -15.03 -1.89
C ASN A 11 6.19 -16.00 -2.98
N LEU A 12 5.33 -16.95 -3.37
CA LEU A 12 5.65 -17.95 -4.38
C LEU A 12 5.87 -17.38 -5.79
N VAL A 13 5.27 -16.23 -6.13
CA VAL A 13 5.52 -15.56 -7.42
C VAL A 13 6.97 -15.08 -7.47
N ARG A 14 7.45 -14.46 -6.40
CA ARG A 14 8.85 -14.03 -6.31
C ARG A 14 9.82 -15.20 -6.31
N VAL A 15 9.48 -16.28 -5.59
CA VAL A 15 10.28 -17.52 -5.63
C VAL A 15 10.39 -18.05 -7.07
N HIS A 16 9.30 -18.06 -7.83
CA HIS A 16 9.30 -18.48 -9.22
C HIS A 16 10.16 -17.57 -10.10
N GLU A 17 10.10 -16.25 -9.91
CA GLU A 17 10.94 -15.29 -10.63
C GLU A 17 12.44 -15.51 -10.33
N GLU A 18 12.81 -15.72 -9.07
CA GLU A 18 14.21 -15.97 -8.70
C GLU A 18 14.71 -17.32 -9.25
N LEU A 19 13.91 -18.37 -9.13
CA LEU A 19 14.25 -19.66 -9.74
C LEU A 19 14.43 -19.56 -11.26
N SER A 20 13.62 -18.76 -11.92
CA SER A 20 13.74 -18.52 -13.37
C SER A 20 15.04 -17.79 -13.73
N LYS A 21 15.48 -16.84 -12.91
CA LYS A 21 16.78 -16.16 -13.07
C LYS A 21 17.97 -17.11 -12.88
N GLU A 22 17.84 -18.08 -11.98
CA GLU A 22 18.83 -19.13 -11.76
C GLU A 22 18.83 -20.21 -12.84
N GLY A 23 17.97 -20.09 -13.86
CA GLY A 23 17.89 -21.02 -15.00
C GLY A 23 16.94 -22.19 -14.78
N ALA A 24 16.14 -22.20 -13.73
CA ALA A 24 15.16 -23.24 -13.49
C ALA A 24 13.95 -23.09 -14.43
N ALA A 25 13.84 -23.93 -15.44
CA ALA A 25 12.73 -23.96 -16.39
C ALA A 25 11.52 -24.72 -15.77
N LEU A 26 10.84 -24.09 -14.80
CA LEU A 26 9.67 -24.71 -14.21
C LEU A 26 8.47 -23.75 -14.28
N SER A 27 7.24 -24.29 -14.51
CA SER A 27 6.04 -23.45 -14.54
C SER A 27 5.61 -23.04 -13.13
N TYR A 28 4.95 -21.90 -13.02
CA TYR A 28 4.38 -21.46 -11.74
C TYR A 28 3.39 -22.48 -11.17
N SER A 29 2.60 -23.13 -12.02
CA SER A 29 1.68 -24.21 -11.62
C SER A 29 2.41 -25.42 -11.03
N THR A 30 3.55 -25.78 -11.59
CA THR A 30 4.39 -26.87 -11.05
C THR A 30 4.96 -26.50 -9.68
N LEU A 31 5.47 -25.28 -9.52
CA LEU A 31 5.96 -24.78 -8.24
C LEU A 31 4.85 -24.80 -7.17
N THR A 32 3.67 -24.30 -7.50
CA THR A 32 2.54 -24.26 -6.53
C THR A 32 2.03 -25.63 -6.18
N ALA A 33 1.98 -26.57 -7.14
CA ALA A 33 1.62 -27.97 -6.88
C ALA A 33 2.63 -28.65 -5.95
N PHE A 34 3.92 -28.46 -6.19
CA PHE A 34 4.98 -28.95 -5.31
C PHE A 34 4.85 -28.39 -3.90
N CYS A 35 4.73 -27.07 -3.75
CA CYS A 35 4.59 -26.44 -2.42
C CYS A 35 3.37 -26.94 -1.67
N ARG A 36 2.26 -27.18 -2.36
CA ARG A 36 1.03 -27.73 -1.76
C ARG A 36 1.23 -29.18 -1.33
N GLY A 37 1.90 -30.01 -2.15
CA GLY A 37 2.20 -31.39 -1.82
C GLY A 37 3.11 -31.56 -0.62
N GLU A 38 4.07 -30.64 -0.47
CA GLU A 38 5.05 -30.60 0.62
C GLU A 38 4.55 -29.84 1.87
N GLY A 39 3.30 -29.35 1.87
CA GLY A 39 2.78 -28.53 2.97
C GLY A 39 3.51 -27.21 3.15
N ILE A 40 4.10 -26.67 2.08
CA ILE A 40 4.84 -25.40 2.09
C ILE A 40 3.89 -24.26 1.74
N GLY A 41 3.72 -23.30 2.63
CA GLY A 41 2.89 -22.11 2.41
C GLY A 41 1.98 -21.80 3.60
N GLN A 42 1.23 -20.71 3.49
CA GLN A 42 0.27 -20.30 4.51
C GLN A 42 -1.15 -20.75 4.09
N GLU A 43 -1.95 -21.22 5.06
CA GLU A 43 -3.37 -21.46 4.83
C GLU A 43 -4.08 -20.16 4.43
N PRO A 44 -5.06 -20.22 3.49
CA PRO A 44 -5.85 -19.07 3.12
C PRO A 44 -6.61 -18.52 4.34
N LYS A 45 -6.41 -17.26 4.69
CA LYS A 45 -7.23 -16.62 5.73
C LYS A 45 -8.60 -16.30 5.18
N ILE A 46 -9.65 -16.70 5.92
CA ILE A 46 -11.04 -16.36 5.62
C ILE A 46 -11.21 -14.86 5.87
N PRO A 47 -11.67 -14.06 4.87
CA PRO A 47 -11.90 -12.64 5.05
C PRO A 47 -13.04 -12.37 6.03
N GLU A 48 -12.80 -11.60 7.09
CA GLU A 48 -13.81 -11.12 8.02
C GLU A 48 -14.41 -9.79 7.51
N GLY A 49 -15.70 -9.80 7.19
CA GLY A 49 -16.48 -8.62 6.83
C GLY A 49 -16.27 -8.08 5.41
N ARG A 50 -17.33 -7.57 4.80
CA ARG A 50 -17.29 -6.83 3.52
C ARG A 50 -17.86 -5.44 3.75
N TYR A 51 -17.07 -4.43 3.49
CA TYR A 51 -17.59 -3.08 3.33
C TYR A 51 -17.86 -2.83 1.84
N HIS A 52 -18.92 -2.18 1.53
CA HIS A 52 -19.28 -1.80 0.18
C HIS A 52 -18.89 -0.33 -0.05
N PHE A 53 -18.33 -0.04 -1.22
CA PHE A 53 -18.05 1.32 -1.67
C PHE A 53 -18.59 1.45 -3.08
N GLU A 54 -19.15 2.61 -3.36
CA GLU A 54 -19.54 2.97 -4.72
C GLU A 54 -18.32 3.44 -5.53
N PRO A 55 -18.35 3.35 -6.86
CA PRO A 55 -17.33 3.93 -7.72
C PRO A 55 -17.11 5.41 -7.41
N ALA A 56 -15.85 5.84 -7.38
CA ALA A 56 -15.43 7.22 -7.10
C ALA A 56 -15.85 7.80 -5.74
N GLN A 57 -16.34 6.97 -4.82
CA GLN A 57 -16.76 7.40 -3.49
C GLN A 57 -15.56 7.72 -2.59
N GLU A 58 -14.65 6.79 -2.41
CA GLU A 58 -13.55 6.91 -1.45
C GLU A 58 -12.24 6.33 -2.01
N GLN A 59 -11.16 7.03 -1.74
CA GLN A 59 -9.78 6.55 -1.87
C GLN A 59 -9.09 6.73 -0.51
N GLN A 60 -8.05 5.94 -0.25
CA GLN A 60 -7.31 5.97 1.00
C GLN A 60 -5.83 6.23 0.75
N HIS A 61 -5.27 7.22 1.43
CA HIS A 61 -3.86 7.54 1.43
C HIS A 61 -3.25 7.26 2.79
N ASP A 62 -2.11 6.60 2.79
CA ASP A 62 -1.35 6.31 4.00
C ASP A 62 0.15 6.19 3.70
N THR A 63 0.96 6.26 4.75
CA THR A 63 2.41 6.11 4.68
C THR A 63 2.92 5.10 5.71
N SER A 64 3.91 4.32 5.33
CA SER A 64 4.56 3.36 6.22
C SER A 64 6.06 3.30 5.99
N PRO A 65 6.91 3.23 7.04
CA PRO A 65 8.33 3.01 6.88
C PRO A 65 8.62 1.55 6.49
N HIS A 66 9.47 1.35 5.49
CA HIS A 66 9.93 0.03 5.07
C HIS A 66 11.44 -0.01 4.94
N LYS A 67 12.03 -1.15 5.31
CA LYS A 67 13.43 -1.44 5.04
C LYS A 67 13.60 -1.87 3.59
N VAL A 68 14.49 -1.20 2.89
CA VAL A 68 14.84 -1.49 1.50
C VAL A 68 16.35 -1.60 1.36
N ARG A 69 16.83 -2.42 0.43
CA ARG A 69 18.26 -2.57 0.17
C ARG A 69 18.61 -1.96 -1.17
N LEU A 70 19.40 -0.89 -1.14
CA LEU A 70 19.88 -0.19 -2.34
C LEU A 70 21.40 -0.37 -2.43
N SER A 71 21.88 -0.93 -3.54
CA SER A 71 23.31 -1.20 -3.76
C SER A 71 23.97 -1.98 -2.61
N GLY A 72 23.23 -2.94 -2.01
CA GLY A 72 23.72 -3.77 -0.91
C GLY A 72 23.62 -3.14 0.49
N VAL A 73 23.21 -1.87 0.60
CA VAL A 73 23.07 -1.14 1.87
C VAL A 73 21.59 -1.08 2.27
N GLU A 74 21.29 -1.38 3.55
CA GLU A 74 19.94 -1.26 4.09
C GLU A 74 19.62 0.20 4.40
N HIS A 75 18.45 0.66 3.92
CA HIS A 75 17.88 1.98 4.16
C HIS A 75 16.45 1.85 4.67
N VAL A 76 15.97 2.87 5.39
CA VAL A 76 14.56 3.02 5.71
C VAL A 76 13.95 4.02 4.73
N ALA A 77 12.99 3.58 3.93
CA ALA A 77 12.23 4.43 3.04
C ALA A 77 10.81 4.62 3.57
N GLN A 78 10.24 5.81 3.37
CA GLN A 78 8.81 6.06 3.60
C GLN A 78 8.05 5.65 2.34
N THR A 79 7.19 4.66 2.45
CA THR A 79 6.31 4.25 1.35
C THR A 79 5.00 4.99 1.48
N ALA A 80 4.67 5.80 0.48
CA ALA A 80 3.36 6.42 0.35
C ALA A 80 2.47 5.56 -0.56
N SER A 81 1.20 5.39 -0.21
CA SER A 81 0.23 4.62 -0.99
C SER A 81 -1.07 5.38 -1.18
N LEU A 82 -1.71 5.20 -2.33
CA LEU A 82 -3.09 5.59 -2.61
C LEU A 82 -3.84 4.38 -3.18
N VAL A 83 -4.95 4.01 -2.57
CA VAL A 83 -5.80 2.90 -3.01
C VAL A 83 -7.23 3.37 -3.25
N LEU A 84 -7.80 3.02 -4.39
CA LEU A 84 -9.22 3.22 -4.66
C LEU A 84 -10.05 2.17 -3.93
N CYS A 85 -11.00 2.57 -3.08
CA CYS A 85 -11.73 1.65 -2.21
C CYS A 85 -12.67 0.69 -2.97
N PHE A 86 -13.22 1.11 -4.11
CA PHE A 86 -14.06 0.28 -4.96
C PHE A 86 -13.24 -0.75 -5.77
N SER A 87 -12.32 -0.28 -6.62
CA SER A 87 -11.59 -1.13 -7.57
C SER A 87 -10.37 -1.82 -6.97
N ARG A 88 -9.91 -1.38 -5.81
CA ARG A 88 -8.65 -1.81 -5.18
C ARG A 88 -7.40 -1.49 -5.99
N ARG A 89 -7.50 -0.62 -6.97
CA ARG A 89 -6.35 -0.14 -7.73
C ARG A 89 -5.43 0.60 -6.78
N LEU A 90 -4.16 0.23 -6.79
CA LEU A 90 -3.12 0.73 -5.89
C LEU A 90 -2.06 1.48 -6.68
N TYR A 91 -1.68 2.65 -6.21
CA TYR A 91 -0.47 3.38 -6.58
C TYR A 91 0.39 3.58 -5.35
N PHE A 92 1.71 3.43 -5.47
CA PHE A 92 2.64 3.68 -4.38
C PHE A 92 4.00 4.13 -4.88
N GLN A 93 4.71 4.88 -4.03
CA GLN A 93 6.08 5.34 -4.26
C GLN A 93 6.86 5.28 -2.94
N LEU A 94 8.20 5.16 -3.06
CA LEU A 94 9.12 5.17 -1.92
C LEU A 94 9.91 6.48 -1.91
N TYR A 95 10.04 7.05 -0.71
CA TYR A 95 10.72 8.32 -0.46
C TYR A 95 11.79 8.14 0.61
N PRO A 96 12.94 8.83 0.54
CA PRO A 96 13.93 8.84 1.63
C PRO A 96 13.37 9.49 2.91
N ALA A 97 12.54 10.52 2.73
CA ALA A 97 11.75 11.20 3.75
C ALA A 97 10.42 11.60 3.13
N PHE A 98 9.38 11.82 3.95
CA PHE A 98 8.05 12.17 3.45
C PHE A 98 7.50 13.36 4.22
N GLN A 99 7.47 14.49 3.56
CA GLN A 99 6.97 15.75 4.08
C GLN A 99 5.76 16.23 3.27
N ARG A 100 5.20 17.38 3.61
CA ARG A 100 4.00 17.93 2.94
C ARG A 100 4.20 18.19 1.46
N PHE A 101 5.38 18.64 1.06
CA PHE A 101 5.72 18.80 -0.36
C PHE A 101 5.69 17.45 -1.09
N ASP A 102 6.35 16.43 -0.52
CA ASP A 102 6.39 15.08 -1.08
C ASP A 102 4.98 14.49 -1.19
N CYS A 103 4.12 14.76 -0.19
CA CYS A 103 2.72 14.34 -0.20
C CYS A 103 1.95 14.95 -1.38
N LYS A 104 2.15 16.24 -1.68
CA LYS A 104 1.52 16.87 -2.85
C LYS A 104 2.02 16.27 -4.15
N VAL A 105 3.32 16.06 -4.29
CA VAL A 105 3.91 15.40 -5.47
C VAL A 105 3.33 13.99 -5.63
N PHE A 106 3.38 13.19 -4.56
CA PHE A 106 2.82 11.84 -4.56
C PHE A 106 1.36 11.79 -4.98
N LEU A 107 0.52 12.64 -4.37
CA LEU A 107 -0.91 12.68 -4.69
C LEU A 107 -1.16 13.15 -6.12
N THR A 108 -0.37 14.10 -6.64
CA THR A 108 -0.44 14.51 -8.05
C THR A 108 -0.19 13.34 -8.98
N ASP A 109 0.92 12.63 -8.80
CA ASP A 109 1.30 11.49 -9.62
C ASP A 109 0.28 10.34 -9.49
N ALA A 110 -0.21 10.10 -8.27
CA ALA A 110 -1.21 9.07 -8.01
C ALA A 110 -2.54 9.37 -8.69
N LEU A 111 -3.04 10.60 -8.59
CA LEU A 111 -4.29 11.01 -9.23
C LEU A 111 -4.20 11.01 -10.76
N ASP A 112 -3.04 11.40 -11.30
CA ASP A 112 -2.78 11.30 -12.74
C ASP A 112 -2.79 9.82 -13.20
N TYR A 113 -2.09 8.94 -12.48
CA TYR A 113 -2.11 7.49 -12.75
C TYR A 113 -3.50 6.87 -12.64
N MET A 114 -4.32 7.32 -11.68
CA MET A 114 -5.69 6.83 -11.50
C MET A 114 -6.65 7.36 -12.56
N GLY A 115 -6.33 8.51 -13.18
CA GLY A 115 -7.18 9.22 -14.14
C GLY A 115 -8.20 10.14 -13.45
N GLY A 116 -7.98 10.52 -12.21
CA GLY A 116 -8.84 11.41 -11.42
C GLY A 116 -8.86 11.08 -9.94
N SER A 117 -9.73 11.77 -9.19
CA SER A 117 -9.93 11.60 -7.75
C SER A 117 -11.28 10.96 -7.43
N CYS A 118 -11.36 10.34 -6.24
CA CYS A 118 -12.65 10.05 -5.59
C CYS A 118 -13.14 11.28 -4.83
N ALA A 119 -14.42 11.30 -4.44
CA ALA A 119 -15.00 12.42 -3.67
C ALA A 119 -14.28 12.62 -2.32
N THR A 120 -13.85 11.54 -1.68
CA THR A 120 -13.18 11.59 -0.36
C THR A 120 -11.83 10.90 -0.40
N THR A 121 -10.80 11.56 0.13
CA THR A 121 -9.49 10.96 0.44
C THR A 121 -9.39 10.72 1.94
N MET A 122 -9.56 9.47 2.35
CA MET A 122 -9.39 9.06 3.74
C MET A 122 -7.90 9.01 4.10
N ILE A 123 -7.53 9.61 5.24
CA ILE A 123 -6.16 9.66 5.73
C ILE A 123 -6.09 9.20 7.19
N ASP A 124 -4.90 8.79 7.64
CA ASP A 124 -4.62 8.72 9.07
C ASP A 124 -4.33 10.13 9.64
N ASN A 125 -4.32 10.26 10.97
CA ASN A 125 -4.10 11.53 11.66
C ASN A 125 -2.63 11.99 11.53
N THR A 126 -2.21 12.34 10.32
CA THR A 126 -0.84 12.77 10.01
C THR A 126 -0.70 14.29 9.94
N HIS A 127 0.33 14.83 10.63
CA HIS A 127 0.66 16.26 10.58
C HIS A 127 1.18 16.73 9.19
N VAL A 128 1.46 15.80 8.30
CA VAL A 128 1.82 16.11 6.91
C VAL A 128 0.64 16.78 6.19
N ILE A 129 -0.59 16.37 6.50
CA ILE A 129 -1.81 16.89 5.88
C ILE A 129 -2.57 17.78 6.86
N ILE A 130 -2.65 17.40 8.14
CA ILE A 130 -3.47 18.05 9.16
C ILE A 130 -2.69 19.20 9.80
N ALA A 131 -3.32 20.37 9.90
CA ALA A 131 -2.83 21.52 10.67
C ALA A 131 -3.27 21.44 12.13
N SER A 132 -4.51 21.02 12.40
CA SER A 132 -5.06 20.90 13.75
C SER A 132 -6.25 19.94 13.82
N GLY A 133 -6.61 19.52 15.03
CA GLY A 133 -7.71 18.57 15.25
C GLY A 133 -7.36 17.14 14.87
N ALA A 134 -8.34 16.25 15.00
CA ALA A 134 -8.23 14.83 14.64
C ALA A 134 -9.61 14.26 14.29
N GLY A 135 -9.65 13.16 13.54
CA GLY A 135 -10.89 12.51 13.14
C GLY A 135 -11.85 13.46 12.44
N LYS A 136 -13.11 13.50 12.87
CA LYS A 136 -14.14 14.36 12.27
C LYS A 136 -13.89 15.87 12.45
N ASN A 137 -13.04 16.25 13.40
CA ASN A 137 -12.71 17.64 13.70
C ASN A 137 -11.34 18.04 13.12
N MET A 138 -10.78 17.26 12.22
CA MET A 138 -9.51 17.57 11.58
C MET A 138 -9.67 18.78 10.67
N ILE A 139 -8.67 19.65 10.70
CA ILE A 139 -8.53 20.80 9.80
C ILE A 139 -7.25 20.58 8.99
N PRO A 140 -7.36 20.43 7.67
CA PRO A 140 -6.18 20.30 6.82
C PRO A 140 -5.38 21.59 6.81
N ALA A 141 -4.07 21.49 6.57
CA ALA A 141 -3.25 22.67 6.34
C ALA A 141 -3.78 23.43 5.13
N PRO A 142 -3.75 24.79 5.14
CA PRO A 142 -4.37 25.60 4.09
C PRO A 142 -3.94 25.22 2.68
N GLU A 143 -2.65 24.90 2.49
CA GLU A 143 -2.13 24.45 1.19
C GLU A 143 -2.62 23.06 0.78
N MET A 144 -2.95 22.18 1.74
CA MET A 144 -3.53 20.87 1.48
C MET A 144 -5.02 20.98 1.18
N ALA A 145 -5.73 21.90 1.85
CA ALA A 145 -7.11 22.22 1.53
C ALA A 145 -7.25 22.76 0.09
N ALA A 146 -6.41 23.73 -0.28
CA ALA A 146 -6.38 24.26 -1.65
C ALA A 146 -6.00 23.20 -2.69
N PHE A 147 -5.11 22.29 -2.34
CA PHE A 147 -4.77 21.14 -3.18
C PHE A 147 -5.98 20.22 -3.41
N ALA A 148 -6.69 19.86 -2.33
CA ALA A 148 -7.88 19.01 -2.41
C ALA A 148 -8.99 19.68 -3.26
N GLU A 149 -9.24 20.96 -3.05
CA GLU A 149 -10.19 21.75 -3.84
C GLU A 149 -9.85 21.73 -5.33
N ARG A 150 -8.57 21.93 -5.68
CA ARG A 150 -8.09 21.90 -7.07
C ARG A 150 -8.34 20.56 -7.75
N TYR A 151 -8.21 19.45 -7.04
CA TYR A 151 -8.40 18.10 -7.57
C TYR A 151 -9.83 17.56 -7.35
N GLY A 152 -10.72 18.34 -6.73
CA GLY A 152 -12.14 18.02 -6.58
C GLY A 152 -12.44 16.95 -5.54
N PHE A 153 -11.70 16.90 -4.44
CA PHE A 153 -11.94 15.96 -3.34
C PHE A 153 -11.84 16.64 -1.96
N GLU A 154 -12.28 15.94 -0.92
CA GLU A 154 -12.12 16.35 0.46
C GLU A 154 -11.26 15.36 1.24
N PHE A 155 -10.40 15.87 2.13
CA PHE A 155 -9.73 15.03 3.11
C PHE A 155 -10.67 14.67 4.26
N ALA A 156 -10.67 13.39 4.65
CA ALA A 156 -11.34 12.91 5.86
C ALA A 156 -10.34 12.07 6.67
N ALA A 157 -10.32 12.25 7.99
CA ALA A 157 -9.45 11.46 8.86
C ALA A 157 -10.22 10.35 9.58
N HIS A 158 -9.54 9.22 9.81
CA HIS A 158 -10.12 8.14 10.60
C HIS A 158 -10.50 8.62 12.01
N ALA A 159 -11.67 8.20 12.48
CA ALA A 159 -12.07 8.43 13.86
C ALA A 159 -11.07 7.77 14.82
N VAL A 160 -10.66 8.49 15.85
CA VAL A 160 -9.79 7.97 16.89
C VAL A 160 -10.49 6.81 17.59
N GLY A 161 -9.84 5.61 17.59
CA GLY A 161 -10.35 4.44 18.33
C GLY A 161 -11.26 3.48 17.56
N ASN A 162 -11.37 3.58 16.23
CA ASN A 162 -12.16 2.62 15.43
C ASN A 162 -11.22 1.62 14.70
N PRO A 163 -10.94 0.42 15.28
CA PRO A 163 -10.00 -0.55 14.74
C PRO A 163 -10.48 -1.23 13.45
N ASP A 164 -11.78 -1.30 13.19
CA ASP A 164 -12.36 -2.04 12.06
C ASP A 164 -12.03 -1.43 10.69
N ARG A 165 -11.68 -0.13 10.64
CA ARG A 165 -11.21 0.53 9.42
C ARG A 165 -9.70 0.41 9.21
N LYS A 166 -8.92 0.12 10.26
CA LYS A 166 -7.44 -0.04 10.17
C LYS A 166 -7.01 -1.25 9.34
N GLY A 167 -7.72 -2.35 9.40
CA GLY A 167 -7.40 -3.56 8.63
C GLY A 167 -7.37 -3.37 7.11
N ARG A 168 -7.88 -2.26 6.60
CA ARG A 168 -7.90 -1.94 5.17
C ARG A 168 -6.74 -1.09 4.70
N VAL A 169 -6.26 -0.21 5.56
CA VAL A 169 -5.07 0.59 5.31
C VAL A 169 -3.82 -0.27 5.37
N GLU A 170 -3.81 -1.31 6.21
CA GLU A 170 -2.72 -2.27 6.33
C GLU A 170 -2.57 -3.22 5.12
N ALA A 171 -3.67 -3.51 4.41
CA ALA A 171 -3.65 -4.45 3.29
C ALA A 171 -2.75 -3.99 2.12
N PRO A 172 -2.75 -2.72 1.67
CA PRO A 172 -1.83 -2.21 0.66
C PRO A 172 -0.36 -2.36 1.05
N PHE A 173 0.02 -1.99 2.27
CA PHE A 173 1.41 -2.10 2.73
C PHE A 173 1.85 -3.55 2.84
N ARG A 174 0.99 -4.43 3.36
CA ARG A 174 1.27 -5.87 3.40
C ARG A 174 1.44 -6.46 1.99
N PHE A 175 0.71 -5.95 1.01
CA PHE A 175 0.90 -6.33 -0.39
C PHE A 175 2.26 -5.84 -0.92
N ILE A 176 2.65 -4.59 -0.65
CA ILE A 176 3.94 -4.01 -1.03
C ILE A 176 5.08 -4.79 -0.38
N GLU A 177 5.00 -5.03 0.94
CA GLU A 177 5.98 -5.78 1.70
C GLU A 177 6.21 -7.20 1.18
N ARG A 178 5.16 -7.87 0.71
CA ARG A 178 5.24 -9.26 0.27
C ARG A 178 5.53 -9.44 -1.22
N ASN A 179 5.16 -8.45 -2.04
CA ASN A 179 5.19 -8.62 -3.50
C ASN A 179 6.18 -7.69 -4.19
N PHE A 180 6.52 -6.54 -3.61
CA PHE A 180 7.43 -5.58 -4.23
C PHE A 180 8.81 -5.58 -3.59
N ILE A 181 8.90 -5.50 -2.27
CA ILE A 181 10.18 -5.37 -1.56
C ILE A 181 11.02 -6.67 -1.57
N PRO A 182 10.45 -7.87 -1.36
CA PRO A 182 11.26 -9.09 -1.29
C PRO A 182 12.00 -9.41 -2.58
N GLY A 183 13.27 -9.76 -2.45
CA GLY A 183 14.12 -10.14 -3.58
C GLY A 183 14.56 -8.97 -4.48
N ARG A 184 14.53 -7.74 -3.97
CA ARG A 184 14.98 -6.54 -4.71
C ARG A 184 15.97 -5.74 -3.90
#